data_cea70abdb631b55fc39945ea164f6187
#
_entry.id   cea70abdb631b55fc39945ea164f6187
#
_cell.length_a   1.000
_cell.length_b   1.000
_cell.length_c   1.000
_cell.angle_alpha   90.00
_cell.angle_beta   90.00
_cell.angle_gamma   90.00
#
_symmetry.space_group_name_H-M   'P 1'
#
loop_
_entity.id
_entity.type
_entity.pdbx_description
1 polymer ?
#
loop_
_entity_poly.entity_id
_entity_poly.type
_entity_poly.pdbx_seq_one_letter_code
_entity_poly.pdbx_strand_id
1 'polypeptide(L)'
;DTDAYIEYSSRIGAEELSIERHGENFFDSARRDTMTRIYEEDREQFLKWFTKENVLQELDAQGVFTITYRMTDTGTPLYVNMKITRMQGGNRIILGISIIDAQMKQQAEEEKLRQEKISLGRIAALSPSFIVLYTVDPVTGHYTQFNPSNEFARFGLAKQGEDFVADVISDA
;
A
#
# COMPACT_ATOMS: atom_id res chain seq x y z
N ASP A 1 14.50 -33.47 12.16
CA ASP A 1 14.62 -32.09 11.63
C ASP A 1 13.87 -31.15 12.57
N THR A 2 14.59 -30.60 13.54
CA THR A 2 14.04 -29.57 14.42
C THR A 2 14.20 -28.24 13.71
N ASP A 3 13.11 -27.49 13.48
CA ASP A 3 13.14 -26.13 12.95
C ASP A 3 13.60 -25.16 14.06
N ALA A 4 14.78 -25.45 14.63
CA ALA A 4 15.37 -24.65 15.70
C ALA A 4 15.75 -23.26 15.17
N TYR A 5 15.48 -22.23 15.95
CA TYR A 5 15.74 -20.84 15.56
C TYR A 5 16.36 -20.03 16.69
N ILE A 6 17.04 -18.97 16.29
CA ILE A 6 17.53 -17.90 17.16
C ILE A 6 17.04 -16.59 16.60
N GLU A 7 16.36 -15.82 17.42
CA GLU A 7 15.88 -14.48 17.08
C GLU A 7 16.81 -13.43 17.66
N TYR A 8 17.22 -12.51 16.80
CA TYR A 8 18.03 -11.37 17.18
C TYR A 8 17.24 -10.10 16.99
N SER A 9 17.33 -9.16 17.92
CA SER A 9 16.86 -7.80 17.70
C SER A 9 18.03 -6.84 17.56
N SER A 10 17.85 -5.86 16.69
CA SER A 10 18.69 -4.68 16.62
C SER A 10 17.89 -3.50 17.17
N ARG A 11 18.34 -2.86 18.24
CA ARG A 11 17.84 -1.53 18.59
C ARG A 11 18.39 -0.55 17.57
N ILE A 12 17.53 0.36 17.07
CA ILE A 12 17.95 1.42 16.14
C ILE A 12 19.13 2.18 16.76
N GLY A 13 20.31 2.11 16.12
CA GLY A 13 21.55 2.74 16.60
C GLY A 13 22.45 1.88 17.49
N ALA A 14 22.14 0.59 17.70
CA ALA A 14 23.05 -0.33 18.36
C ALA A 14 23.94 -1.05 17.32
N GLU A 15 25.24 -1.11 17.58
CA GLU A 15 26.21 -1.84 16.73
C GLU A 15 26.13 -3.36 16.92
N GLU A 16 25.49 -3.83 18.00
CA GLU A 16 25.41 -5.25 18.35
C GLU A 16 23.97 -5.77 18.32
N LEU A 17 23.82 -6.99 17.78
CA LEU A 17 22.59 -7.77 17.84
C LEU A 17 22.50 -8.48 19.19
N SER A 18 21.36 -8.32 19.88
CA SER A 18 21.07 -9.08 21.10
C SER A 18 20.16 -10.26 20.79
N ILE A 19 20.42 -11.41 21.44
CA ILE A 19 19.53 -12.58 21.35
C ILE A 19 18.28 -12.26 22.19
N GLU A 20 17.11 -12.24 21.55
CA GLU A 20 15.84 -12.03 22.23
C GLU A 20 15.16 -13.35 22.58
N ARG A 21 15.19 -14.29 21.65
CA ARG A 21 14.46 -15.55 21.79
C ARG A 21 15.17 -16.66 21.02
N HIS A 22 15.06 -17.88 21.52
CA HIS A 22 15.43 -19.08 20.80
C HIS A 22 14.36 -20.17 21.05
N GLY A 23 14.25 -21.13 20.15
CA GLY A 23 13.26 -22.20 20.30
C GLY A 23 13.37 -23.26 19.22
N GLU A 24 12.45 -24.18 19.28
CA GLU A 24 12.21 -25.20 18.27
C GLU A 24 10.87 -24.91 17.56
N ASN A 25 10.67 -25.51 16.39
CA ASN A 25 9.43 -25.36 15.61
C ASN A 25 9.14 -23.89 15.22
N PHE A 26 10.06 -23.28 14.50
CA PHE A 26 9.99 -21.88 14.06
C PHE A 26 8.64 -21.54 13.39
N PHE A 27 8.21 -22.33 12.41
CA PHE A 27 6.97 -22.04 11.66
C PHE A 27 5.72 -22.08 12.55
N ASP A 28 5.65 -23.01 13.51
CA ASP A 28 4.52 -23.06 14.46
C ASP A 28 4.54 -21.86 15.43
N SER A 29 5.72 -21.44 15.85
CA SER A 29 5.86 -20.26 16.71
C SER A 29 5.46 -18.99 15.95
N ALA A 30 5.92 -18.82 14.72
CA ALA A 30 5.56 -17.69 13.87
C ALA A 30 4.04 -17.64 13.57
N ARG A 31 3.39 -18.80 13.37
CA ARG A 31 1.93 -18.86 13.20
C ARG A 31 1.16 -18.38 14.44
N ARG A 32 1.62 -18.72 15.63
CA ARG A 32 1.02 -18.22 16.88
C ARG A 32 1.18 -16.71 17.02
N ASP A 33 2.38 -16.20 16.73
CA ASP A 33 2.67 -14.76 16.78
C ASP A 33 1.86 -13.97 15.75
N THR A 34 1.54 -14.57 14.59
CA THR A 34 0.68 -13.99 13.55
C THR A 34 -0.67 -13.54 14.10
N MET A 35 -1.28 -14.33 14.96
CA MET A 35 -2.62 -14.01 15.50
C MET A 35 -2.63 -12.77 16.39
N THR A 36 -1.51 -12.39 16.95
CA THR A 36 -1.39 -11.25 17.87
C THR A 36 -0.75 -10.01 17.26
N ARG A 37 0.14 -10.18 16.29
CA ARG A 37 0.97 -9.10 15.75
C ARG A 37 0.63 -8.68 14.33
N ILE A 38 -0.02 -9.53 13.54
CA ILE A 38 -0.39 -9.20 12.17
C ILE A 38 -1.78 -8.57 12.12
N TYR A 39 -1.93 -7.53 11.32
CA TYR A 39 -3.19 -6.86 11.08
C TYR A 39 -4.25 -7.85 10.58
N GLU A 40 -5.46 -7.75 11.10
CA GLU A 40 -6.50 -8.78 10.95
C GLU A 40 -6.76 -9.18 9.49
N GLU A 41 -6.88 -8.18 8.61
CA GLU A 41 -7.15 -8.42 7.19
C GLU A 41 -6.03 -9.16 6.45
N ASP A 42 -4.79 -9.08 6.95
CA ASP A 42 -3.62 -9.69 6.30
C ASP A 42 -3.35 -11.12 6.82
N ARG A 43 -3.99 -11.54 7.92
CA ARG A 43 -3.72 -12.82 8.60
C ARG A 43 -3.95 -14.03 7.70
N GLU A 44 -5.10 -14.08 7.02
CA GLU A 44 -5.46 -15.21 6.16
C GLU A 44 -4.44 -15.39 5.03
N GLN A 45 -4.11 -14.30 4.36
CA GLN A 45 -3.13 -14.30 3.27
C GLN A 45 -1.74 -14.68 3.78
N PHE A 46 -1.31 -14.11 4.90
CA PHE A 46 -0.03 -14.45 5.51
C PHE A 46 0.07 -15.93 5.85
N LEU A 47 -0.92 -16.50 6.54
CA LEU A 47 -0.95 -17.91 6.92
C LEU A 47 -0.95 -18.85 5.72
N LYS A 48 -1.57 -18.45 4.62
CA LYS A 48 -1.58 -19.20 3.36
C LYS A 48 -0.20 -19.24 2.69
N TRP A 49 0.51 -18.12 2.69
CA TRP A 49 1.79 -17.98 2.01
C TRP A 49 2.98 -18.39 2.87
N PHE A 50 2.94 -18.10 4.16
CA PHE A 50 4.02 -18.36 5.09
C PHE A 50 3.91 -19.79 5.68
N THR A 51 4.18 -20.78 4.85
CA THR A 51 4.32 -22.19 5.24
C THR A 51 5.74 -22.65 4.97
N LYS A 52 6.21 -23.68 5.69
CA LYS A 52 7.55 -24.24 5.49
C LYS A 52 7.75 -24.69 4.05
N GLU A 53 6.74 -25.36 3.49
CA GLU A 53 6.74 -25.89 2.14
C GLU A 53 6.88 -24.76 1.10
N ASN A 54 6.05 -23.72 1.18
CA ASN A 54 6.10 -22.58 0.26
C ASN A 54 7.41 -21.82 0.37
N VAL A 55 7.87 -21.55 1.60
CA VAL A 55 9.14 -20.85 1.81
C VAL A 55 10.30 -21.61 1.17
N LEU A 56 10.40 -22.93 1.41
CA LEU A 56 11.46 -23.75 0.83
C LEU A 56 11.35 -23.84 -0.69
N GLN A 57 10.15 -23.98 -1.24
CA GLN A 57 9.90 -24.01 -2.68
C GLN A 57 10.35 -22.70 -3.35
N GLU A 58 9.99 -21.56 -2.80
CA GLU A 58 10.41 -20.25 -3.34
C GLU A 58 11.92 -20.05 -3.24
N LEU A 59 12.54 -20.48 -2.12
CA LEU A 59 14.00 -20.44 -1.97
C LEU A 59 14.72 -21.30 -3.00
N ASP A 60 14.16 -22.45 -3.38
CA ASP A 60 14.73 -23.33 -4.41
C ASP A 60 14.53 -22.77 -5.81
N ALA A 61 13.38 -22.11 -6.07
CA ALA A 61 13.05 -21.55 -7.37
C ALA A 61 13.71 -20.19 -7.65
N GLN A 62 13.72 -19.29 -6.66
CA GLN A 62 14.11 -17.89 -6.83
C GLN A 62 15.29 -17.45 -5.94
N GLY A 63 15.72 -18.30 -5.01
CA GLY A 63 16.79 -17.98 -4.03
C GLY A 63 16.34 -17.06 -2.90
N VAL A 64 15.13 -16.53 -2.98
CA VAL A 64 14.57 -15.60 -1.98
C VAL A 64 13.06 -15.79 -1.85
N PHE A 65 12.56 -15.72 -0.60
CA PHE A 65 11.14 -15.58 -0.30
C PHE A 65 10.90 -14.18 0.26
N THR A 66 9.87 -13.51 -0.22
CA THR A 66 9.53 -12.15 0.24
C THR A 66 8.02 -12.01 0.40
N ILE A 67 7.58 -11.44 1.51
CA ILE A 67 6.17 -11.12 1.76
C ILE A 67 6.04 -9.77 2.46
N THR A 68 5.11 -8.95 1.98
CA THR A 68 4.75 -7.67 2.60
C THR A 68 3.40 -7.82 3.31
N TYR A 69 3.33 -7.35 4.55
CA TYR A 69 2.11 -7.38 5.37
C TYR A 69 2.12 -6.23 6.38
N ARG A 70 0.98 -6.02 7.06
CA ARG A 70 0.86 -5.00 8.11
C ARG A 70 1.01 -5.63 9.49
N MET A 71 1.80 -5.01 10.35
CA MET A 71 1.88 -5.35 11.78
C MET A 71 1.14 -4.33 12.62
N THR A 72 0.51 -4.79 13.70
CA THR A 72 -0.13 -3.95 14.72
C THR A 72 0.59 -4.16 16.04
N ASP A 73 1.29 -3.15 16.52
CA ASP A 73 1.92 -3.19 17.85
C ASP A 73 1.35 -2.10 18.78
N THR A 74 1.04 -0.93 18.24
CA THR A 74 0.60 0.25 19.01
C THR A 74 -0.71 0.89 18.49
N GLY A 75 -1.54 0.10 17.80
CA GLY A 75 -2.85 0.55 17.31
C GLY A 75 -2.88 1.05 15.85
N THR A 76 -1.78 1.56 15.31
CA THR A 76 -1.70 1.95 13.89
C THR A 76 -0.94 0.86 13.11
N PRO A 77 -1.54 0.30 12.04
CA PRO A 77 -0.86 -0.70 11.23
C PRO A 77 0.39 -0.11 10.56
N LEU A 78 1.52 -0.83 10.64
CA LEU A 78 2.76 -0.49 9.96
C LEU A 78 3.06 -1.52 8.88
N TYR A 79 3.39 -1.06 7.67
CA TYR A 79 3.84 -1.94 6.60
C TYR A 79 5.24 -2.45 6.87
N VAL A 80 5.40 -3.77 6.82
CA VAL A 80 6.67 -4.46 6.96
C VAL A 80 6.90 -5.40 5.79
N ASN A 81 8.17 -5.60 5.48
CA ASN A 81 8.62 -6.58 4.50
C ASN A 81 9.43 -7.65 5.24
N MET A 82 9.02 -8.91 5.07
CA MET A 82 9.79 -10.07 5.49
C MET A 82 10.56 -10.61 4.29
N LYS A 83 11.85 -10.81 4.46
CA LYS A 83 12.74 -11.42 3.45
C LYS A 83 13.45 -12.61 4.04
N ILE A 84 13.42 -13.74 3.33
CA ILE A 84 14.10 -14.98 3.72
C ILE A 84 15.08 -15.37 2.62
N THR A 85 16.29 -15.76 3.00
CA THR A 85 17.33 -16.25 2.10
C THR A 85 18.05 -17.47 2.71
N ARG A 86 18.68 -18.30 1.89
CA ARG A 86 19.57 -19.36 2.39
C ARG A 86 20.91 -18.77 2.82
N MET A 87 21.44 -19.30 3.90
CA MET A 87 22.82 -19.00 4.32
C MET A 87 23.79 -19.76 3.43
N GLN A 88 24.88 -19.09 3.01
CA GLN A 88 25.91 -19.73 2.19
C GLN A 88 26.52 -20.93 2.92
N GLY A 89 26.58 -22.08 2.24
CA GLY A 89 27.24 -23.30 2.74
C GLY A 89 26.43 -24.14 3.73
N GLY A 90 25.12 -23.93 3.92
CA GLY A 90 24.32 -24.72 4.86
C GLY A 90 22.84 -24.80 4.58
N ASN A 91 22.16 -25.67 5.34
CA ASN A 91 20.70 -25.83 5.35
C ASN A 91 19.96 -24.76 6.17
N ARG A 92 20.65 -23.71 6.58
CA ARG A 92 20.07 -22.65 7.39
C ARG A 92 19.48 -21.54 6.51
N ILE A 93 18.41 -20.96 6.97
CA ILE A 93 17.79 -19.76 6.38
C ILE A 93 18.00 -18.57 7.33
N ILE A 94 18.09 -17.39 6.74
CA ILE A 94 18.09 -16.11 7.43
C ILE A 94 16.80 -15.41 7.08
N LEU A 95 16.09 -14.95 8.10
CA LEU A 95 14.86 -14.19 7.97
C LEU A 95 15.11 -12.79 8.54
N GLY A 96 14.78 -11.77 7.75
CA GLY A 96 14.81 -10.37 8.17
C GLY A 96 13.44 -9.73 7.99
N ILE A 97 13.05 -8.90 8.96
CA ILE A 97 11.84 -8.08 8.88
C ILE A 97 12.25 -6.61 8.93
N SER A 98 11.81 -5.83 7.96
CA SER A 98 12.09 -4.40 7.86
C SER A 98 10.80 -3.59 7.76
N ILE A 99 10.78 -2.42 8.39
CA ILE A 99 9.67 -1.48 8.29
C ILE A 99 9.81 -0.73 6.96
N ILE A 100 8.75 -0.76 6.13
CA ILE A 100 8.68 -0.09 4.83
C ILE A 100 7.49 0.90 4.76
N ASP A 101 6.93 1.27 5.89
CA ASP A 101 5.70 2.07 5.99
C ASP A 101 5.81 3.41 5.24
N ALA A 102 6.92 4.14 5.40
CA ALA A 102 7.15 5.40 4.70
C ALA A 102 7.21 5.21 3.17
N GLN A 103 7.87 4.16 2.70
CA GLN A 103 7.97 3.83 1.28
C GLN A 103 6.60 3.47 0.70
N MET A 104 5.80 2.66 1.40
CA MET A 104 4.46 2.28 0.96
C MET A 104 3.50 3.48 0.90
N LYS A 105 3.56 4.37 1.87
CA LYS A 105 2.77 5.61 1.87
C LYS A 105 3.16 6.53 0.72
N GLN A 106 4.45 6.69 0.47
CA GLN A 106 4.94 7.49 -0.67
C GLN A 106 4.49 6.90 -2.01
N GLN A 107 4.61 5.60 -2.21
CA GLN A 107 4.15 4.93 -3.43
C GLN A 107 2.64 5.08 -3.65
N ALA A 108 1.83 4.97 -2.58
CA ALA A 108 0.39 5.15 -2.65
C ALA A 108 0.02 6.59 -3.04
N GLU A 109 0.74 7.59 -2.52
CA GLU A 109 0.53 8.99 -2.86
C GLU A 109 0.96 9.31 -4.30
N GLU A 110 2.09 8.79 -4.74
CA GLU A 110 2.55 8.91 -6.13
C GLU A 110 1.56 8.29 -7.13
N GLU A 111 1.04 7.09 -6.82
CA GLU A 111 0.04 6.44 -7.67
C GLU A 111 -1.27 7.23 -7.71
N LYS A 112 -1.74 7.76 -6.58
CA LYS A 112 -2.92 8.63 -6.53
C LYS A 112 -2.73 9.86 -7.42
N LEU A 113 -1.59 10.53 -7.29
CA LEU A 113 -1.25 11.70 -8.11
C LEU A 113 -1.19 11.36 -9.60
N ARG A 114 -0.66 10.18 -9.93
CA ARG A 114 -0.62 9.67 -11.31
C ARG A 114 -2.02 9.45 -11.87
N GLN A 115 -2.93 8.86 -11.10
CA GLN A 115 -4.32 8.65 -11.51
C GLN A 115 -5.07 9.96 -11.70
N GLU A 116 -4.86 10.93 -10.82
CA GLU A 116 -5.43 12.28 -10.97
C GLU A 116 -4.93 12.96 -12.25
N LYS A 117 -3.61 12.89 -12.54
CA LYS A 117 -3.05 13.44 -13.79
C LYS A 117 -3.62 12.77 -15.03
N ILE A 118 -3.79 11.45 -15.04
CA ILE A 118 -4.42 10.73 -16.15
C ILE A 118 -5.86 11.16 -16.34
N SER A 119 -6.62 11.30 -15.25
CA SER A 119 -8.00 11.78 -15.29
C SER A 119 -8.10 13.18 -15.87
N LEU A 120 -7.28 14.11 -15.38
CA LEU A 120 -7.20 15.47 -15.91
C LEU A 120 -6.77 15.51 -17.38
N GLY A 121 -5.82 14.65 -17.78
CA GLY A 121 -5.38 14.51 -19.18
C GLY A 121 -6.52 14.05 -20.11
N ARG A 122 -7.36 13.13 -19.65
CA ARG A 122 -8.56 12.69 -20.41
C ARG A 122 -9.56 13.85 -20.59
N ILE A 123 -9.81 14.61 -19.54
CA ILE A 123 -10.67 15.80 -19.59
C ILE A 123 -10.06 16.83 -20.54
N ALA A 124 -8.76 17.12 -20.45
CA ALA A 124 -8.08 18.06 -21.32
C ALA A 124 -8.10 17.64 -22.79
N ALA A 125 -8.02 16.35 -23.10
CA ALA A 125 -8.12 15.82 -24.45
C ALA A 125 -9.49 16.04 -25.09
N LEU A 126 -10.56 16.14 -24.30
CA LEU A 126 -11.90 16.48 -24.76
C LEU A 126 -12.10 17.99 -24.95
N SER A 127 -11.28 18.80 -24.26
CA SER A 127 -11.39 20.27 -24.23
C SER A 127 -11.47 20.95 -25.61
N PRO A 128 -10.69 20.55 -26.65
CA PRO A 128 -10.78 21.19 -27.97
C PRO A 128 -12.13 21.03 -28.67
N SER A 129 -12.91 20.03 -28.28
CA SER A 129 -14.19 19.70 -28.91
C SER A 129 -15.39 20.33 -28.19
N PHE A 130 -15.16 20.93 -27.03
CA PHE A 130 -16.22 21.50 -26.20
C PHE A 130 -15.99 22.97 -25.84
N ILE A 131 -17.04 23.73 -25.76
CA ILE A 131 -16.99 25.14 -25.34
C ILE A 131 -16.71 25.22 -23.83
N VAL A 132 -17.22 24.27 -23.06
CA VAL A 132 -17.05 24.14 -21.62
C VAL A 132 -17.18 22.68 -21.21
N LEU A 133 -16.49 22.30 -20.16
CA LEU A 133 -16.60 20.99 -19.52
C LEU A 133 -16.84 21.20 -18.03
N TYR A 134 -17.74 20.41 -17.47
CA TYR A 134 -17.96 20.31 -16.03
C TYR A 134 -17.71 18.89 -15.56
N THR A 135 -17.14 18.74 -14.39
CA THR A 135 -17.26 17.52 -13.60
C THR A 135 -18.30 17.77 -12.51
N VAL A 136 -19.23 16.86 -12.36
CA VAL A 136 -20.31 16.95 -11.39
C VAL A 136 -20.35 15.65 -10.60
N ASP A 137 -20.40 15.74 -9.28
CA ASP A 137 -20.74 14.61 -8.42
C ASP A 137 -22.27 14.46 -8.41
N PRO A 138 -22.83 13.36 -8.96
CA PRO A 138 -24.27 13.20 -9.08
C PRO A 138 -24.99 12.99 -7.74
N VAL A 139 -24.24 12.71 -6.65
CA VAL A 139 -24.82 12.48 -5.32
C VAL A 139 -24.86 13.77 -4.51
N THR A 140 -23.77 14.55 -4.54
CA THR A 140 -23.64 15.78 -3.74
C THR A 140 -24.04 17.04 -4.50
N GLY A 141 -24.08 16.97 -5.85
CA GLY A 141 -24.27 18.16 -6.69
C GLY A 141 -23.01 19.01 -6.87
N HIS A 142 -21.95 18.70 -6.14
CA HIS A 142 -20.69 19.45 -6.24
C HIS A 142 -20.11 19.39 -7.65
N TYR A 143 -19.66 20.54 -8.17
CA TYR A 143 -19.16 20.61 -9.53
C TYR A 143 -17.95 21.52 -9.68
N THR A 144 -17.18 21.28 -10.74
CA THR A 144 -16.05 22.12 -11.13
C THR A 144 -16.00 22.28 -12.64
N GLN A 145 -15.85 23.53 -13.10
CA GLN A 145 -15.71 23.88 -14.51
C GLN A 145 -14.27 23.75 -14.97
N PHE A 146 -14.08 23.15 -16.14
CA PHE A 146 -12.79 23.04 -16.80
C PHE A 146 -12.78 23.79 -18.14
N ASN A 147 -11.71 24.54 -18.37
CA ASN A 147 -11.34 25.13 -19.65
C ASN A 147 -12.52 25.83 -20.38
N PRO A 148 -13.16 26.85 -19.80
CA PRO A 148 -14.16 27.60 -20.52
C PRO A 148 -13.50 28.34 -21.70
N SER A 149 -14.11 28.27 -22.87
CA SER A 149 -13.70 29.15 -23.97
C SER A 149 -13.88 30.62 -23.56
N ASN A 150 -13.11 31.52 -24.15
CA ASN A 150 -13.27 32.95 -23.89
C ASN A 150 -14.66 33.47 -24.21
N GLU A 151 -15.34 32.82 -25.13
CA GLU A 151 -16.75 33.12 -25.47
C GLU A 151 -17.72 32.69 -24.38
N PHE A 152 -17.47 31.53 -23.75
CA PHE A 152 -18.31 31.02 -22.67
C PHE A 152 -18.08 31.79 -21.36
N ALA A 153 -16.85 32.23 -21.07
CA ALA A 153 -16.55 33.04 -19.89
C ALA A 153 -17.36 34.32 -19.77
N ARG A 154 -17.95 34.81 -20.88
CA ARG A 154 -18.82 36.01 -20.90
C ARG A 154 -20.17 35.78 -20.24
N PHE A 155 -20.64 34.55 -20.11
CA PHE A 155 -21.92 34.22 -19.46
C PHE A 155 -21.84 34.31 -17.93
N GLY A 156 -20.66 34.45 -17.34
CA GLY A 156 -20.48 34.71 -15.91
C GLY A 156 -20.90 33.55 -14.99
N LEU A 157 -21.07 32.33 -15.54
CA LEU A 157 -21.49 31.15 -14.77
C LEU A 157 -20.43 30.75 -13.73
N ALA A 158 -20.91 30.20 -12.62
CA ALA A 158 -20.04 29.78 -11.54
C ALA A 158 -19.06 28.70 -11.99
N LYS A 159 -17.78 28.85 -11.58
CA LYS A 159 -16.71 27.92 -11.93
C LYS A 159 -16.67 26.67 -11.06
N GLN A 160 -17.27 26.73 -9.89
CA GLN A 160 -17.44 25.65 -8.94
C GLN A 160 -18.58 25.95 -7.98
N GLY A 161 -19.21 24.96 -7.43
CA GLY A 161 -20.31 25.11 -6.47
C GLY A 161 -20.77 23.77 -5.90
N GLU A 162 -21.82 23.84 -5.10
CA GLU A 162 -22.38 22.71 -4.35
C GLU A 162 -23.67 22.18 -5.00
N ASP A 163 -24.29 22.93 -5.92
CA ASP A 163 -25.49 22.51 -6.61
C ASP A 163 -25.46 22.92 -8.09
N PHE A 164 -25.01 21.98 -8.93
CA PHE A 164 -24.85 22.20 -10.37
C PHE A 164 -26.17 22.63 -11.05
N VAL A 165 -27.28 22.06 -10.61
CA VAL A 165 -28.62 22.36 -11.24
C VAL A 165 -29.03 23.76 -10.89
N ALA A 166 -28.92 24.17 -9.64
CA ALA A 166 -29.28 25.52 -9.23
C ALA A 166 -28.35 26.59 -9.82
N ASP A 167 -27.03 26.34 -9.77
CA ASP A 167 -26.02 27.36 -10.10
C ASP A 167 -25.79 27.53 -11.61
N VAL A 168 -25.97 26.46 -12.40
CA VAL A 168 -25.59 26.47 -13.83
C VAL A 168 -26.77 26.30 -14.76
N ILE A 169 -27.76 25.49 -14.39
CA ILE A 169 -28.91 25.19 -15.28
C ILE A 169 -30.08 26.17 -15.07
N SER A 170 -30.28 26.64 -13.83
CA SER A 170 -31.39 27.55 -13.52
C SER A 170 -31.12 28.98 -13.97
N ASP A 171 -29.87 29.40 -14.11
CA ASP A 171 -29.46 30.74 -14.55
C ASP A 171 -29.15 30.82 -16.06
N ALA A 172 -29.33 29.72 -16.82
CA ALA A 172 -29.13 29.66 -18.26
C ALA A 172 -30.48 29.79 -19.02
#